data_cad6fe326ce9e5b8ddc4002484be80cd
#
_entry.id   cad6fe326ce9e5b8ddc4002484be80cd
#
_cell.length_a   1.000
_cell.length_b   1.000
_cell.length_c   1.000
_cell.angle_alpha   90.00
_cell.angle_beta   90.00
_cell.angle_gamma   90.00
#
_symmetry.space_group_name_H-M   'P 1'
#
loop_
_entity.id
_entity.type
_entity.pdbx_description
1 polymer ?
#
loop_
_entity_poly.entity_id
_entity_poly.type
_entity_poly.pdbx_seq_one_letter_code
_entity_poly.pdbx_strand_id
1 'polypeptide(L)'
;SNGWLQPAGFDSCENEYESASSGVCVYDLSGRGKLRLSGRECFKFMQGMLSNDVVKLESGRGVHATMLTVKGRMIADLYLYKDSQQAFIDLEQGLNVPITEMLLKYRLSYKANIEDVTDKYIQLCYMGPRSTEYLSNALNYDLSGLGHLEFNTVVFKGTEIKVVXXRTFTVQLR
;
A
#
# COMPACT_ATOMS: atom_id res chain seq x y z
N SER A 1 -1.12 -1.46 20.63
CA SER A 1 -0.60 -2.18 19.47
C SER A 1 -1.29 -3.53 19.38
N ASN A 2 -2.01 -3.78 18.33
CA ASN A 2 -2.96 -4.90 18.12
C ASN A 2 -2.28 -6.28 18.01
N GLY A 3 -1.40 -6.63 18.95
CA GLY A 3 -0.69 -7.91 18.97
C GLY A 3 0.48 -8.04 18.01
N TRP A 4 0.72 -7.04 17.18
CA TRP A 4 1.85 -7.05 16.24
C TRP A 4 3.12 -6.59 16.97
N LEU A 5 4.07 -7.50 17.11
CA LEU A 5 5.33 -7.21 17.80
C LEU A 5 6.38 -6.75 16.80
N GLN A 6 6.97 -5.59 17.06
CA GLN A 6 8.07 -5.05 16.26
C GLN A 6 9.25 -4.78 17.20
N PRO A 7 10.50 -5.00 16.74
CA PRO A 7 11.65 -4.62 17.55
C PRO A 7 11.69 -3.11 17.75
N ALA A 8 12.18 -2.67 18.89
CA ALA A 8 12.32 -1.24 19.21
C ALA A 8 13.47 -0.61 18.40
N GLY A 9 14.41 -1.41 17.96
CA GLY A 9 15.55 -1.01 17.14
C GLY A 9 16.46 -2.20 16.92
N PHE A 10 17.38 -2.06 15.98
CA PHE A 10 18.40 -3.08 15.67
C PHE A 10 19.80 -2.63 16.05
N ASP A 11 19.99 -1.31 16.27
CA ASP A 11 21.27 -0.71 16.63
C ASP A 11 21.00 0.54 17.47
N SER A 12 22.01 1.35 17.74
CA SER A 12 21.81 2.64 18.41
C SER A 12 20.98 3.59 17.51
N CYS A 13 20.24 4.49 18.13
CA CYS A 13 19.45 5.50 17.38
C CYS A 13 20.33 6.31 16.42
N GLU A 14 21.56 6.62 16.84
CA GLU A 14 22.51 7.39 16.03
C GLU A 14 22.89 6.62 14.76
N ASN A 15 23.22 5.34 14.89
CA ASN A 15 23.60 4.49 13.76
C ASN A 15 22.44 4.27 12.80
N GLU A 16 21.23 4.06 13.33
CA GLU A 16 20.04 3.89 12.52
C GLU A 16 19.72 5.19 11.75
N TYR A 17 19.84 6.35 12.41
CA TYR A 17 19.62 7.65 11.78
C TYR A 17 20.66 7.90 10.67
N GLU A 18 21.93 7.61 10.94
CA GLU A 18 22.99 7.76 9.94
C GLU A 18 22.74 6.88 8.73
N SER A 19 22.35 5.62 8.95
CA SER A 19 22.01 4.68 7.88
C SER A 19 20.84 5.18 7.04
N ALA A 20 19.81 5.73 7.70
CA ALA A 20 18.64 6.28 7.00
C ALA A 20 18.97 7.54 6.21
N SER A 21 19.87 8.41 6.74
CA SER A 21 20.18 9.70 6.15
C SER A 21 21.19 9.62 5.00
N SER A 22 22.10 8.66 5.03
CA SER A 22 23.20 8.56 4.04
C SER A 22 23.12 7.29 3.17
N GLY A 23 22.36 6.29 3.60
CA GLY A 23 22.31 4.98 2.95
C GLY A 23 20.90 4.52 2.65
N VAL A 24 20.53 3.38 3.24
CA VAL A 24 19.19 2.81 3.16
C VAL A 24 18.83 2.15 4.48
N CYS A 25 17.60 2.33 4.93
CA CYS A 25 17.07 1.57 6.05
C CYS A 25 15.75 0.89 5.62
N VAL A 26 15.39 -0.15 6.35
CA VAL A 26 14.19 -0.94 6.07
C VAL A 26 13.26 -0.89 7.28
N TYR A 27 12.00 -0.64 7.02
CA TYR A 27 10.97 -0.59 8.05
C TYR A 27 9.85 -1.58 7.71
N ASP A 28 9.45 -2.38 8.68
CA ASP A 28 8.38 -3.37 8.50
C ASP A 28 7.02 -2.71 8.66
N LEU A 29 6.24 -2.68 7.58
CA LEU A 29 4.88 -2.15 7.52
C LEU A 29 3.85 -3.27 7.40
N SER A 30 4.22 -4.53 7.67
CA SER A 30 3.32 -5.67 7.48
C SER A 30 2.05 -5.58 8.32
N GLY A 31 2.09 -4.85 9.44
CA GLY A 31 0.91 -4.61 10.28
C GLY A 31 -0.13 -3.65 9.71
N ARG A 32 0.19 -2.92 8.63
CA ARG A 32 -0.79 -2.04 7.99
C ARG A 32 -1.94 -2.86 7.39
N GLY A 33 -3.14 -2.29 7.39
CA GLY A 33 -4.31 -2.94 6.80
C GLY A 33 -4.22 -3.00 5.27
N LYS A 34 -4.57 -4.14 4.68
CA LYS A 34 -4.52 -4.33 3.23
C LYS A 34 -5.83 -4.94 2.76
N LEU A 35 -6.52 -4.25 1.85
CA LEU A 35 -7.75 -4.79 1.26
C LEU A 35 -7.53 -4.98 -0.24
N ARG A 36 -8.15 -6.01 -0.77
CA ARG A 36 -8.22 -6.25 -2.22
C ARG A 36 -9.65 -6.08 -2.67
N LEU A 37 -9.86 -5.27 -3.69
CA LEU A 37 -11.16 -5.08 -4.31
C LEU A 37 -11.11 -5.58 -5.75
N SER A 38 -12.18 -6.27 -6.17
CA SER A 38 -12.28 -6.79 -7.53
C SER A 38 -13.74 -6.75 -7.99
N GLY A 39 -13.98 -7.07 -9.25
CA GLY A 39 -15.32 -7.05 -9.83
C GLY A 39 -15.53 -5.83 -10.72
N ARG A 40 -16.42 -6.00 -11.70
CA ARG A 40 -16.57 -5.03 -12.81
C ARG A 40 -17.00 -3.63 -12.37
N GLU A 41 -17.54 -3.48 -11.16
CA GLU A 41 -17.98 -2.18 -10.65
C GLU A 41 -17.19 -1.69 -9.44
N CYS A 42 -16.03 -2.33 -9.14
CA CYS A 42 -15.27 -1.97 -7.94
C CYS A 42 -14.81 -0.51 -7.96
N PHE A 43 -14.32 0.00 -9.11
CA PHE A 43 -13.86 1.41 -9.19
C PHE A 43 -15.04 2.38 -9.16
N LYS A 44 -16.18 2.02 -9.78
CA LYS A 44 -17.39 2.84 -9.71
C LYS A 44 -17.90 2.93 -8.26
N PHE A 45 -17.86 1.84 -7.53
CA PHE A 45 -18.23 1.80 -6.12
C PHE A 45 -17.28 2.67 -5.30
N MET A 46 -15.96 2.50 -5.48
CA MET A 46 -14.95 3.25 -4.70
C MET A 46 -14.97 4.75 -5.03
N GLN A 47 -15.39 5.13 -6.25
CA GLN A 47 -15.54 6.54 -6.62
C GLN A 47 -16.53 7.27 -5.69
N GLY A 48 -17.55 6.56 -5.23
CA GLY A 48 -18.52 7.11 -4.30
C GLY A 48 -18.09 7.08 -2.83
N MET A 49 -16.99 6.41 -2.54
CA MET A 49 -16.52 6.21 -1.16
C MET A 49 -15.29 7.05 -0.82
N LEU A 50 -14.56 7.53 -1.82
CA LEU A 50 -13.26 8.17 -1.63
C LEU A 50 -13.26 9.62 -2.11
N SER A 51 -12.37 10.42 -1.52
CA SER A 51 -12.22 11.84 -1.81
C SER A 51 -11.46 12.16 -3.09
N ASN A 52 -11.01 11.14 -3.83
CA ASN A 52 -10.22 11.35 -5.05
C ASN A 52 -10.79 10.55 -6.22
N ASP A 53 -10.40 10.89 -7.45
CA ASP A 53 -10.92 10.26 -8.67
C ASP A 53 -10.20 8.92 -8.91
N VAL A 54 -10.89 7.82 -8.66
CA VAL A 54 -10.34 6.47 -8.84
C VAL A 54 -10.80 5.82 -10.15
N VAL A 55 -11.83 6.36 -10.79
CA VAL A 55 -12.32 5.83 -12.07
C VAL A 55 -11.30 6.12 -13.17
N LYS A 56 -10.77 7.35 -13.21
CA LYS A 56 -9.79 7.77 -14.21
C LYS A 56 -8.37 7.27 -13.93
N LEU A 57 -8.14 6.68 -12.76
CA LEU A 57 -6.81 6.17 -12.39
C LEU A 57 -6.36 5.11 -13.40
N GLU A 58 -5.14 5.23 -13.89
CA GLU A 58 -4.55 4.26 -14.83
C GLU A 58 -4.01 3.03 -14.08
N SER A 59 -3.97 1.90 -14.76
CA SER A 59 -3.35 0.70 -14.20
C SER A 59 -1.85 0.95 -13.97
N GLY A 60 -1.32 0.42 -12.87
CA GLY A 60 0.07 0.66 -12.47
C GLY A 60 0.26 1.92 -11.63
N ARG A 61 -0.83 2.61 -11.31
CA ARG A 61 -0.79 3.84 -10.52
C ARG A 61 -1.59 3.73 -9.25
N GLY A 62 -1.20 4.53 -8.28
CA GLY A 62 -1.94 4.71 -7.04
C GLY A 62 -2.43 6.12 -6.86
N VAL A 63 -3.31 6.30 -5.89
CA VAL A 63 -3.84 7.60 -5.49
C VAL A 63 -3.96 7.63 -3.97
N HIS A 64 -3.63 8.76 -3.38
CA HIS A 64 -3.87 9.05 -1.97
C HIS A 64 -5.28 9.60 -1.83
N ALA A 65 -6.06 9.09 -0.91
CA ALA A 65 -7.46 9.49 -0.72
C ALA A 65 -7.85 9.37 0.74
N THR A 66 -8.94 10.03 1.09
CA THR A 66 -9.55 9.87 2.40
C THR A 66 -10.96 9.28 2.24
N MET A 67 -11.38 8.55 3.24
CA MET A 67 -12.74 8.08 3.37
C MET A 67 -13.41 8.91 4.45
N LEU A 68 -14.61 9.45 4.13
CA LEU A 68 -15.28 10.41 5.00
C LEU A 68 -16.66 9.91 5.40
N THR A 69 -17.12 10.32 6.57
CA THR A 69 -18.53 10.17 6.95
C THR A 69 -19.41 11.12 6.13
N VAL A 70 -20.71 10.93 6.16
CA VAL A 70 -21.68 11.82 5.52
C VAL A 70 -21.62 13.27 6.08
N LYS A 71 -21.00 13.44 7.24
CA LYS A 71 -20.82 14.77 7.88
C LYS A 71 -19.42 15.34 7.60
N GLY A 72 -18.64 14.71 6.71
CA GLY A 72 -17.32 15.20 6.32
C GLY A 72 -16.19 14.88 7.30
N ARG A 73 -16.42 14.04 8.32
CA ARG A 73 -15.34 13.64 9.23
C ARG A 73 -14.54 12.50 8.62
N MET A 74 -13.23 12.58 8.73
CA MET A 74 -12.32 11.55 8.21
C MET A 74 -12.49 10.25 9.00
N ILE A 75 -12.69 9.15 8.26
CA ILE A 75 -12.76 7.79 8.80
C ILE A 75 -11.40 7.10 8.60
N ALA A 76 -10.82 7.27 7.42
CA ALA A 76 -9.55 6.66 7.08
C ALA A 76 -8.80 7.51 6.08
N ASP A 77 -7.48 7.53 6.23
CA ASP A 77 -6.52 8.00 5.25
C ASP A 77 -5.93 6.75 4.60
N LEU A 78 -5.83 6.73 3.27
CA LEU A 78 -5.48 5.50 2.58
C LEU A 78 -4.82 5.75 1.22
N TYR A 79 -4.14 4.73 0.74
CA TYR A 79 -3.67 4.67 -0.65
C TYR A 79 -4.45 3.59 -1.38
N LEU A 80 -4.88 3.89 -2.59
CA LEU A 80 -5.52 2.91 -3.48
C LEU A 80 -4.66 2.76 -4.73
N TYR A 81 -4.31 1.53 -5.08
CA TYR A 81 -3.47 1.17 -6.23
C TYR A 81 -4.30 0.36 -7.22
N LYS A 82 -4.32 0.79 -8.47
CA LYS A 82 -5.10 0.12 -9.52
C LYS A 82 -4.22 -0.86 -10.30
N ASP A 83 -4.60 -2.12 -10.27
CA ASP A 83 -3.92 -3.20 -10.98
C ASP A 83 -4.94 -3.89 -11.90
N SER A 84 -4.99 -3.45 -13.15
CA SER A 84 -5.96 -3.93 -14.14
C SER A 84 -7.40 -3.77 -13.64
N GLN A 85 -8.08 -4.88 -13.33
CA GLN A 85 -9.48 -4.89 -12.87
C GLN A 85 -9.60 -5.01 -11.34
N GLN A 86 -8.47 -4.86 -10.63
CA GLN A 86 -8.45 -4.95 -9.17
C GLN A 86 -7.87 -3.68 -8.58
N ALA A 87 -8.26 -3.40 -7.34
CA ALA A 87 -7.64 -2.35 -6.54
C ALA A 87 -7.07 -2.96 -5.27
N PHE A 88 -5.92 -2.46 -4.86
CA PHE A 88 -5.35 -2.74 -3.55
C PHE A 88 -5.41 -1.47 -2.72
N ILE A 89 -5.87 -1.58 -1.49
CA ILE A 89 -5.96 -0.46 -0.54
C ILE A 89 -4.99 -0.72 0.59
N ASP A 90 -4.18 0.29 0.91
CA ASP A 90 -3.24 0.31 2.03
C ASP A 90 -3.81 1.27 3.08
N LEU A 91 -4.07 0.76 4.27
CA LEU A 91 -4.72 1.45 5.39
C LEU A 91 -3.79 1.51 6.61
N GLU A 92 -4.05 2.43 7.51
CA GLU A 92 -3.43 2.40 8.83
C GLU A 92 -3.77 1.10 9.55
N GLN A 93 -2.84 0.67 10.41
CA GLN A 93 -2.97 -0.55 11.20
C GLN A 93 -4.26 -0.53 12.00
N GLY A 94 -5.00 -1.65 11.96
CA GLY A 94 -6.25 -1.81 12.72
C GLY A 94 -7.49 -1.30 12.01
N LEU A 95 -7.35 -0.64 10.84
CA LEU A 95 -8.51 -0.15 10.08
C LEU A 95 -9.06 -1.18 9.09
N ASN A 96 -8.36 -2.29 8.85
CA ASN A 96 -8.79 -3.30 7.86
C ASN A 96 -10.19 -3.86 8.17
N VAL A 97 -10.45 -4.26 9.41
CA VAL A 97 -11.74 -4.84 9.79
C VAL A 97 -12.88 -3.80 9.70
N PRO A 98 -12.81 -2.65 10.43
CA PRO A 98 -13.94 -1.70 10.37
C PRO A 98 -14.18 -1.12 8.97
N ILE A 99 -13.13 -0.91 8.17
CA ILE A 99 -13.30 -0.42 6.79
C ILE A 99 -13.93 -1.51 5.91
N THR A 100 -13.52 -2.77 6.04
CA THR A 100 -14.14 -3.88 5.31
C THR A 100 -15.63 -3.96 5.61
N GLU A 101 -16.00 -3.94 6.90
CA GLU A 101 -17.41 -3.99 7.32
C GLU A 101 -18.20 -2.83 6.74
N MET A 102 -17.65 -1.63 6.78
CA MET A 102 -18.29 -0.45 6.23
C MET A 102 -18.48 -0.55 4.72
N LEU A 103 -17.43 -0.95 3.99
CA LEU A 103 -17.51 -1.13 2.54
C LEU A 103 -18.54 -2.19 2.16
N LEU A 104 -18.61 -3.31 2.88
CA LEU A 104 -19.61 -4.36 2.66
C LEU A 104 -21.03 -3.81 2.87
N LYS A 105 -21.23 -2.99 3.90
CA LYS A 105 -22.52 -2.35 4.19
C LYS A 105 -22.97 -1.42 3.05
N TYR A 106 -22.05 -0.62 2.49
CA TYR A 106 -22.38 0.36 1.45
C TYR A 106 -22.30 -0.21 0.04
N ARG A 107 -21.79 -1.42 -0.13
CA ARG A 107 -21.65 -2.05 -1.44
C ARG A 107 -23.01 -2.25 -2.14
N LEU A 108 -24.06 -2.56 -1.39
CA LEU A 108 -25.45 -2.75 -1.89
C LEU A 108 -25.45 -3.70 -3.12
N SER A 109 -25.90 -3.19 -4.28
CA SER A 109 -26.01 -3.99 -5.52
C SER A 109 -24.78 -3.93 -6.42
N TYR A 110 -23.74 -3.21 -6.03
CA TYR A 110 -22.52 -3.12 -6.85
C TYR A 110 -21.85 -4.50 -6.99
N LYS A 111 -21.45 -4.82 -8.23
CA LYS A 111 -20.69 -6.04 -8.54
C LYS A 111 -19.21 -5.82 -8.15
N ALA A 112 -18.98 -5.70 -6.86
CA ALA A 112 -17.67 -5.46 -6.26
C ALA A 112 -17.44 -6.48 -5.14
N ASN A 113 -16.25 -7.07 -5.12
CA ASN A 113 -15.81 -8.01 -4.11
C ASN A 113 -14.75 -7.32 -3.23
N ILE A 114 -14.88 -7.45 -1.93
CA ILE A 114 -13.97 -6.82 -0.96
C ILE A 114 -13.40 -7.94 -0.09
N GLU A 115 -12.09 -7.99 -0.01
CA GLU A 115 -11.38 -9.04 0.73
C GLU A 115 -10.29 -8.41 1.59
N ASP A 116 -10.28 -8.73 2.87
CA ASP A 116 -9.17 -8.40 3.75
C ASP A 116 -8.02 -9.36 3.45
N VAL A 117 -6.91 -8.81 3.00
CA VAL A 117 -5.70 -9.56 2.64
C VAL A 117 -4.51 -9.17 3.51
N THR A 118 -4.77 -8.54 4.65
CA THR A 118 -3.73 -8.04 5.57
C THR A 118 -2.69 -9.12 5.89
N ASP A 119 -3.15 -10.29 6.28
CA ASP A 119 -2.26 -11.38 6.70
C ASP A 119 -1.67 -12.17 5.53
N LYS A 120 -2.02 -11.81 4.29
CA LYS A 120 -1.53 -12.52 3.09
C LYS A 120 -0.30 -11.86 2.48
N TYR A 121 0.10 -10.68 2.99
CA TYR A 121 1.21 -9.90 2.41
C TYR A 121 2.13 -9.38 3.49
N ILE A 122 3.40 -9.55 3.28
CA ILE A 122 4.48 -8.83 3.98
C ILE A 122 4.67 -7.50 3.25
N GLN A 123 4.87 -6.43 3.99
CA GLN A 123 5.08 -5.10 3.43
C GLN A 123 6.30 -4.45 4.07
N LEU A 124 7.30 -4.14 3.25
CA LEU A 124 8.55 -3.52 3.71
C LEU A 124 8.70 -2.16 3.05
N CYS A 125 9.13 -1.19 3.83
CA CYS A 125 9.42 0.16 3.35
C CYS A 125 10.92 0.39 3.35
N TYR A 126 11.47 0.78 2.21
CA TYR A 126 12.90 1.08 2.03
C TYR A 126 13.05 2.60 1.93
N MET A 127 13.78 3.19 2.87
CA MET A 127 13.98 4.64 2.97
C MET A 127 15.45 4.98 2.89
N GLY A 128 15.74 6.18 2.38
CA GLY A 128 17.08 6.72 2.30
C GLY A 128 17.51 7.02 0.87
N PRO A 129 18.56 7.84 0.71
CA PRO A 129 18.96 8.34 -0.62
C PRO A 129 19.44 7.24 -1.57
N ARG A 130 19.87 6.10 -1.05
CA ARG A 130 20.34 4.98 -1.88
C ARG A 130 19.29 3.88 -2.05
N SER A 131 18.03 4.11 -1.65
CA SER A 131 16.99 3.07 -1.71
C SER A 131 16.71 2.59 -3.15
N THR A 132 16.67 3.50 -4.13
CA THR A 132 16.49 3.14 -5.56
C THR A 132 17.62 2.21 -6.04
N GLU A 133 18.85 2.64 -5.81
CA GLU A 133 20.05 1.87 -6.20
C GLU A 133 20.03 0.47 -5.55
N TYR A 134 19.81 0.46 -4.24
CA TYR A 134 19.83 -0.79 -3.47
C TYR A 134 18.77 -1.77 -3.97
N LEU A 135 17.53 -1.29 -4.10
CA LEU A 135 16.43 -2.14 -4.55
C LEU A 135 16.59 -2.59 -6.00
N SER A 136 17.02 -1.70 -6.88
CA SER A 136 17.24 -2.06 -8.30
C SER A 136 18.26 -3.19 -8.42
N ASN A 137 19.37 -3.08 -7.65
CA ASN A 137 20.40 -4.12 -7.62
C ASN A 137 19.87 -5.42 -7.02
N ALA A 138 19.18 -5.34 -5.88
CA ALA A 138 18.65 -6.52 -5.17
C ALA A 138 17.63 -7.29 -6.02
N LEU A 139 16.80 -6.56 -6.77
CA LEU A 139 15.73 -7.15 -7.59
C LEU A 139 16.18 -7.45 -9.03
N ASN A 140 17.38 -7.01 -9.41
CA ASN A 140 17.87 -7.05 -10.78
C ASN A 140 16.84 -6.42 -11.75
N TYR A 141 16.30 -5.25 -11.36
CA TYR A 141 15.23 -4.55 -12.08
C TYR A 141 15.39 -3.04 -11.88
N ASP A 142 15.43 -2.28 -12.97
CA ASP A 142 15.62 -0.83 -12.90
C ASP A 142 14.34 -0.13 -12.40
N LEU A 143 14.44 0.49 -11.23
CA LEU A 143 13.36 1.23 -10.59
C LEU A 143 13.51 2.75 -10.78
N SER A 144 14.54 3.22 -11.49
CA SER A 144 14.85 4.66 -11.59
C SER A 144 13.77 5.47 -12.30
N GLY A 145 12.99 4.82 -13.18
CA GLY A 145 11.90 5.46 -13.91
C GLY A 145 10.55 5.44 -13.20
N LEU A 146 10.47 4.85 -11.99
CA LEU A 146 9.19 4.71 -11.29
C LEU A 146 8.79 6.05 -10.66
N GLY A 147 7.65 6.59 -11.07
CA GLY A 147 7.13 7.86 -10.57
C GLY A 147 6.36 7.72 -9.25
N HIS A 148 6.05 8.86 -8.65
CA HIS A 148 5.32 8.89 -7.37
C HIS A 148 3.97 8.18 -7.49
N LEU A 149 3.72 7.24 -6.60
CA LEU A 149 2.54 6.37 -6.54
C LEU A 149 2.38 5.46 -7.78
N GLU A 150 3.41 5.35 -8.59
CA GLU A 150 3.48 4.29 -9.61
C GLU A 150 4.01 3.01 -8.97
N PHE A 151 3.62 1.88 -9.53
CA PHE A 151 4.15 0.60 -9.08
C PHE A 151 4.40 -0.35 -10.24
N ASN A 152 5.36 -1.22 -10.04
CA ASN A 152 5.63 -2.33 -10.94
C ASN A 152 5.53 -3.65 -10.19
N THR A 153 5.12 -4.69 -10.90
CA THR A 153 5.17 -6.07 -10.40
C THR A 153 6.44 -6.70 -10.94
N VAL A 154 7.28 -7.17 -10.04
CA VAL A 154 8.59 -7.77 -10.35
C VAL A 154 8.59 -9.21 -9.83
N VAL A 155 9.19 -10.14 -10.56
CA VAL A 155 9.35 -11.52 -10.09
C VAL A 155 10.72 -11.63 -9.38
N PHE A 156 10.69 -11.96 -8.11
CA PHE A 156 11.89 -12.13 -7.30
C PHE A 156 11.88 -13.53 -6.69
N LYS A 157 12.85 -14.35 -7.07
CA LYS A 157 12.98 -15.74 -6.60
C LYS A 157 11.68 -16.55 -6.75
N GLY A 158 10.98 -16.34 -7.88
CA GLY A 158 9.75 -17.06 -8.20
C GLY A 158 8.48 -16.49 -7.56
N THR A 159 8.60 -15.41 -6.80
CA THR A 159 7.45 -14.74 -6.14
C THR A 159 7.19 -13.39 -6.80
N GLU A 160 5.95 -13.10 -7.10
CA GLU A 160 5.55 -11.77 -7.57
C GLU A 160 5.54 -10.81 -6.39
N ILE A 161 6.26 -9.71 -6.54
CA ILE A 161 6.27 -8.62 -5.56
C ILE A 161 5.86 -7.32 -6.24
N LYS A 162 5.16 -6.46 -5.52
CA LYS A 162 4.81 -5.13 -6.00
C LYS A 162 5.74 -4.11 -5.35
N VAL A 163 6.36 -3.27 -6.18
CA VAL A 163 7.27 -2.21 -5.73
C VAL A 163 6.62 -0.88 -6.07
N VAL A 164 6.38 -0.07 -5.06
CA VAL A 164 5.67 1.20 -5.20
C VAL A 164 6.60 2.35 -4.79
N UNK A 165 6.61 3.33 -5.37
CA UNK A 165 7.30 4.42 -5.04
C UNK A 165 6.44 5.40 -4.41
N UNK A 166 6.25 5.50 -3.31
CA UNK A 166 5.66 6.47 -2.61
C UNK A 166 6.62 7.53 -2.55
N ARG A 167 7.09 8.10 -1.44
CA ARG A 167 8.30 8.93 -1.20
C ARG A 167 9.50 8.05 -0.87
N THR A 168 9.21 6.84 -0.55
CA THR A 168 10.12 5.74 -0.22
C THR A 168 9.63 4.55 -1.04
N PHE A 169 10.43 3.51 -1.15
CA PHE A 169 9.97 2.30 -1.84
C PHE A 169 9.26 1.38 -0.86
N THR A 170 8.05 1.00 -1.21
CA THR A 170 7.29 -0.02 -0.47
C THR A 170 7.24 -1.27 -1.33
N VAL A 171 7.66 -2.39 -0.75
CA VAL A 171 7.70 -3.70 -1.40
C VAL A 171 6.67 -4.59 -0.71
N GLN A 172 5.73 -5.13 -1.49
CA GLN A 172 4.74 -6.08 -0.97
C GLN A 172 5.04 -7.47 -1.55
N LEU A 173 5.21 -8.43 -0.66
CA LEU A 173 5.44 -9.83 -1.00
C LEU A 173 4.21 -10.64 -0.59
N ARG A 174 3.81 -11.57 -1.46
CA ARG A 174 2.68 -12.46 -1.23
C ARG A 174 3.13 -13.72 -0.50
#